data_32403d549a02721f1a04c2e66021d960
#
_entry.id   32403d549a02721f1a04c2e66021d960
#
_cell.length_a   1.000
_cell.length_b   1.000
_cell.length_c   1.000
_cell.angle_alpha   90.00
_cell.angle_beta   90.00
_cell.angle_gamma   90.00
#
_symmetry.space_group_name_H-M   'P 1'
#
loop_
_entity.id
_entity.type
_entity.pdbx_description
1 polymer ?
#
loop_
_entity_poly.entity_id
_entity_poly.type
_entity_poly.pdbx_seq_one_letter_code
_entity_poly.pdbx_strand_id
1 'polypeptide(L)'
;MSLAHRLDRRTFLIRGLASLPVAILATGCRSMQFARVMLPGEDAMIGSHQAGQETFTPLVNEAVAKLLARHVDSAVQQVSFEDTESLPLPQRRICFVGVENKSAEEIGDFKEQIYQAIDARILESQVFQSVNRRFVDAGLRDTRLRPDQLLVPEHMRTFAAHMEQQGQPIDYLLYATITSGTTRENRDYQRDYVLTLELIEVGTGTYDKQSAELSKGYHHSRLSRWRATNPLAQ
;
A
#
# COMPACT_ATOMS: atom_id res chain seq x y z
N MET A 1 59.09 56.13 -45.72
CA MET A 1 58.12 55.40 -46.57
C MET A 1 57.16 54.66 -45.72
N SER A 2 55.92 55.24 -45.62
CA SER A 2 54.82 54.76 -44.78
C SER A 2 53.90 53.87 -45.56
N LEU A 3 53.58 52.67 -45.03
CA LEU A 3 52.55 51.80 -45.57
C LEU A 3 51.54 51.53 -44.44
N ALA A 4 50.50 52.36 -44.49
CA ALA A 4 49.33 52.17 -43.59
C ALA A 4 48.49 51.00 -44.11
N HIS A 5 48.37 49.93 -43.31
CA HIS A 5 47.44 48.84 -43.54
C HIS A 5 46.03 49.23 -43.08
N ARG A 6 45.16 49.50 -44.04
CA ARG A 6 43.71 49.72 -43.77
C ARG A 6 43.09 48.35 -43.44
N LEU A 7 42.76 48.13 -42.18
CA LEU A 7 41.93 47.01 -41.77
C LEU A 7 40.48 47.27 -42.22
N ASP A 8 40.01 46.43 -43.10
CA ASP A 8 38.69 46.47 -43.70
C ASP A 8 37.60 46.13 -42.65
N ARG A 9 36.75 47.11 -42.34
CA ARG A 9 35.65 46.99 -41.35
C ARG A 9 34.58 45.92 -41.71
N ARG A 10 34.61 45.41 -42.94
CA ARG A 10 33.62 44.43 -43.41
C ARG A 10 33.91 43.00 -42.95
N THR A 11 35.16 42.66 -42.68
CA THR A 11 35.56 41.32 -42.22
C THR A 11 35.28 41.08 -40.74
N PHE A 12 35.12 42.14 -39.95
CA PHE A 12 34.83 42.02 -38.50
C PHE A 12 33.37 41.68 -38.20
N LEU A 13 32.44 42.15 -39.07
CA LEU A 13 31.00 41.89 -38.87
C LEU A 13 30.55 40.47 -39.27
N ILE A 14 31.29 39.79 -40.16
CA ILE A 14 30.91 38.46 -40.61
C ILE A 14 31.39 37.35 -39.62
N ARG A 15 32.46 37.62 -38.86
CA ARG A 15 32.97 36.67 -37.85
C ARG A 15 32.25 36.75 -36.52
N GLY A 16 31.53 37.84 -36.23
CA GLY A 16 30.76 38.01 -34.99
C GLY A 16 29.38 37.34 -35.01
N LEU A 17 28.81 37.02 -36.19
CA LEU A 17 27.47 36.47 -36.29
C LEU A 17 27.43 34.92 -36.31
N ALA A 18 28.56 34.24 -36.46
CA ALA A 18 28.62 32.78 -36.54
C ALA A 18 28.71 32.08 -35.16
N SER A 19 28.92 32.83 -34.09
CA SER A 19 29.06 32.29 -32.73
C SER A 19 27.81 32.36 -31.86
N LEU A 20 26.70 32.99 -32.33
CA LEU A 20 25.48 33.15 -31.53
C LEU A 20 24.49 31.97 -31.50
N PRO A 21 24.49 31.01 -32.46
CA PRO A 21 23.48 29.95 -32.36
C PRO A 21 23.86 28.76 -31.46
N VAL A 22 25.08 28.65 -30.94
CA VAL A 22 25.51 27.49 -30.13
C VAL A 22 25.17 27.68 -28.63
N ALA A 23 24.97 28.90 -28.18
CA ALA A 23 24.67 29.16 -26.75
C ALA A 23 23.20 28.91 -26.35
N ILE A 24 22.28 28.72 -27.32
CA ILE A 24 20.84 28.56 -27.04
C ILE A 24 20.46 27.08 -26.83
N LEU A 25 21.32 26.13 -27.17
CA LEU A 25 21.07 24.69 -27.01
C LEU A 25 21.45 24.13 -25.62
N ALA A 26 22.00 24.95 -24.74
CA ALA A 26 22.41 24.54 -23.38
C ALA A 26 21.41 24.95 -22.28
N THR A 27 20.21 25.43 -22.63
CA THR A 27 19.11 25.51 -21.64
C THR A 27 18.60 24.11 -21.42
N GLY A 28 19.22 23.40 -20.45
CA GLY A 28 18.77 22.12 -19.96
C GLY A 28 17.27 22.18 -19.72
N CYS A 29 16.57 21.16 -20.21
CA CYS A 29 15.18 20.92 -19.92
C CYS A 29 15.00 20.91 -18.39
N ARG A 30 14.69 22.06 -17.81
CA ARG A 30 14.09 22.10 -16.47
C ARG A 30 12.71 21.45 -16.65
N SER A 31 12.62 20.19 -16.27
CA SER A 31 11.33 19.52 -16.16
C SER A 31 10.50 20.32 -15.16
N MET A 32 9.54 21.10 -15.65
CA MET A 32 8.56 21.74 -14.77
C MET A 32 7.65 20.63 -14.26
N GLN A 33 7.66 20.40 -12.94
CA GLN A 33 6.70 19.53 -12.30
C GLN A 33 5.41 20.32 -12.07
N PHE A 34 4.33 19.84 -12.64
CA PHE A 34 2.98 20.34 -12.39
C PHE A 34 2.25 19.36 -11.49
N ALA A 35 1.74 19.85 -10.36
CA ALA A 35 0.86 19.07 -9.49
C ALA A 35 -0.58 19.50 -9.74
N ARG A 36 -1.50 18.54 -9.82
CA ARG A 36 -2.94 18.76 -9.83
C ARG A 36 -3.65 17.76 -8.93
N VAL A 37 -4.77 18.17 -8.38
CA VAL A 37 -5.67 17.25 -7.68
C VAL A 37 -6.37 16.38 -8.74
N MET A 38 -6.32 15.06 -8.58
CA MET A 38 -7.01 14.11 -9.43
C MET A 38 -8.46 13.96 -8.97
N LEU A 39 -9.38 13.82 -9.92
CA LEU A 39 -10.79 13.57 -9.61
C LEU A 39 -11.00 12.08 -9.28
N PRO A 40 -12.00 11.75 -8.44
CA PRO A 40 -12.38 10.37 -8.20
C PRO A 40 -12.75 9.65 -9.50
N GLY A 41 -12.09 8.52 -9.78
CA GLY A 41 -12.31 7.74 -11.01
C GLY A 41 -11.38 8.08 -12.18
N GLU A 42 -10.49 9.05 -12.06
CA GLU A 42 -9.39 9.24 -13.01
C GLU A 42 -8.36 8.12 -12.88
N ASP A 43 -7.86 7.62 -14.01
CA ASP A 43 -6.77 6.64 -14.05
C ASP A 43 -5.51 7.21 -13.37
N ALA A 44 -4.80 6.37 -12.64
CA ALA A 44 -3.54 6.76 -12.01
C ALA A 44 -2.57 7.36 -13.03
N MET A 45 -2.05 8.53 -12.74
CA MET A 45 -1.20 9.31 -13.68
C MET A 45 0.04 8.56 -14.15
N ILE A 46 0.50 7.55 -13.42
CA ILE A 46 1.78 6.91 -13.72
C ILE A 46 1.71 5.43 -13.32
N GLY A 47 2.13 4.56 -14.25
CA GLY A 47 2.67 3.25 -13.87
C GLY A 47 4.01 3.46 -13.16
N SER A 48 3.99 3.70 -11.86
CA SER A 48 5.19 3.86 -11.06
C SER A 48 5.99 2.55 -11.01
N HIS A 49 7.33 2.65 -11.00
CA HIS A 49 8.19 1.48 -10.71
C HIS A 49 8.05 0.99 -9.27
N GLN A 50 7.54 1.83 -8.37
CA GLN A 50 7.22 1.47 -6.99
C GLN A 50 5.75 1.05 -6.87
N ALA A 51 5.44 0.21 -5.89
CA ALA A 51 4.06 -0.09 -5.56
C ALA A 51 3.39 1.15 -4.96
N GLY A 52 2.26 1.53 -5.51
CA GLY A 52 1.46 2.66 -5.08
C GLY A 52 0.03 2.25 -4.74
N GLN A 53 -0.84 3.23 -4.68
CA GLN A 53 -2.25 3.03 -4.36
C GLN A 53 -2.93 2.04 -5.32
N GLU A 54 -2.56 2.06 -6.61
CA GLU A 54 -3.04 1.14 -7.64
C GLU A 54 -2.74 -0.34 -7.32
N THR A 55 -1.70 -0.59 -6.53
CA THR A 55 -1.30 -1.94 -6.09
C THR A 55 -2.01 -2.33 -4.79
N PHE A 56 -2.01 -1.43 -3.80
CA PHE A 56 -2.48 -1.77 -2.46
C PHE A 56 -4.00 -1.73 -2.30
N THR A 57 -4.71 -0.83 -2.99
CA THR A 57 -6.17 -0.74 -2.88
C THR A 57 -6.89 -2.04 -3.27
N PRO A 58 -6.61 -2.67 -4.43
CA PRO A 58 -7.26 -3.94 -4.77
C PRO A 58 -6.88 -5.07 -3.81
N LEU A 59 -5.63 -5.14 -3.34
CA LEU A 59 -5.20 -6.12 -2.36
C LEU A 59 -5.98 -6.01 -1.04
N VAL A 60 -6.13 -4.78 -0.52
CA VAL A 60 -6.91 -4.53 0.70
C VAL A 60 -8.36 -4.93 0.51
N ASN A 61 -8.99 -4.48 -0.60
CA ASN A 61 -10.40 -4.78 -0.86
C ASN A 61 -10.65 -6.29 -0.91
N GLU A 62 -9.81 -7.03 -1.61
CA GLU A 62 -9.96 -8.48 -1.76
C GLU A 62 -9.67 -9.25 -0.46
N ALA A 63 -8.57 -8.92 0.24
CA ALA A 63 -8.20 -9.61 1.48
C ALA A 63 -9.25 -9.40 2.57
N VAL A 64 -9.73 -8.15 2.74
CA VAL A 64 -10.77 -7.83 3.73
C VAL A 64 -12.09 -8.48 3.35
N ALA A 65 -12.50 -8.44 2.07
CA ALA A 65 -13.72 -9.09 1.63
C ALA A 65 -13.72 -10.61 1.94
N LYS A 66 -12.61 -11.30 1.68
CA LYS A 66 -12.44 -12.73 2.01
C LYS A 66 -12.55 -12.98 3.51
N LEU A 67 -11.92 -12.13 4.33
CA LEU A 67 -11.98 -12.25 5.79
C LEU A 67 -13.41 -12.08 6.30
N LEU A 68 -14.10 -11.04 5.85
CA LEU A 68 -15.45 -10.72 6.27
C LEU A 68 -16.47 -11.78 5.84
N ALA A 69 -16.41 -12.27 4.59
CA ALA A 69 -17.30 -13.31 4.07
C ALA A 69 -17.28 -14.54 4.97
N ARG A 70 -16.09 -14.99 5.38
CA ARG A 70 -15.95 -16.15 6.24
C ARG A 70 -16.58 -15.99 7.63
N HIS A 71 -16.53 -14.77 8.17
CA HIS A 71 -17.08 -14.49 9.51
C HIS A 71 -18.58 -14.18 9.49
N VAL A 72 -19.11 -13.67 8.38
CA VAL A 72 -20.57 -13.51 8.19
C VAL A 72 -21.26 -14.87 8.18
N ASP A 73 -20.73 -15.85 7.43
CA ASP A 73 -21.29 -17.19 7.36
C ASP A 73 -21.30 -17.89 8.73
N SER A 74 -20.26 -17.68 9.52
CA SER A 74 -20.18 -18.24 10.88
C SER A 74 -21.20 -17.61 11.82
N ALA A 75 -21.46 -16.33 11.71
CA ALA A 75 -22.47 -15.62 12.54
C ALA A 75 -23.90 -16.08 12.18
N VAL A 76 -24.19 -16.27 10.88
CA VAL A 76 -25.50 -16.75 10.43
C VAL A 76 -25.75 -18.20 10.88
N GLN A 77 -24.75 -19.07 10.89
CA GLN A 77 -24.90 -20.45 11.38
C GLN A 77 -25.21 -20.52 12.88
N GLN A 78 -24.65 -19.63 13.69
CA GLN A 78 -24.93 -19.59 15.14
C GLN A 78 -26.37 -19.20 15.46
N VAL A 79 -26.96 -18.33 14.66
CA VAL A 79 -28.37 -17.87 14.84
C VAL A 79 -29.36 -18.98 14.50
N SER A 80 -29.01 -19.93 13.65
CA SER A 80 -29.93 -21.01 13.20
C SER A 80 -30.16 -22.13 14.21
N PHE A 81 -29.46 -22.15 15.34
CA PHE A 81 -29.56 -23.21 16.35
C PHE A 81 -30.28 -22.81 17.65
N GLU A 82 -30.64 -21.55 17.82
CA GLU A 82 -31.33 -21.08 19.01
C GLU A 82 -32.69 -20.43 18.64
N ASP A 83 -33.74 -21.22 18.65
CA ASP A 83 -35.12 -20.75 18.67
C ASP A 83 -35.44 -20.11 20.03
N THR A 84 -35.01 -18.88 20.28
CA THR A 84 -35.51 -18.06 21.37
C THR A 84 -35.25 -16.59 21.01
N GLU A 85 -36.20 -15.69 21.31
CA GLU A 85 -36.19 -14.24 21.10
C GLU A 85 -34.78 -13.66 21.03
N SER A 86 -34.22 -13.57 19.81
CA SER A 86 -32.83 -13.27 19.60
C SER A 86 -32.60 -11.78 19.79
N LEU A 87 -32.13 -11.42 20.99
CA LEU A 87 -31.36 -10.20 21.16
C LEU A 87 -30.18 -10.24 20.16
N PRO A 88 -29.91 -9.13 19.43
CA PRO A 88 -28.78 -9.09 18.50
C PRO A 88 -27.51 -9.47 19.26
N LEU A 89 -26.82 -10.51 18.80
CA LEU A 89 -25.54 -10.92 19.37
C LEU A 89 -24.59 -9.72 19.40
N PRO A 90 -23.90 -9.46 20.51
CA PRO A 90 -22.95 -8.36 20.57
C PRO A 90 -21.89 -8.56 19.52
N GLN A 91 -21.66 -7.53 18.69
CA GLN A 91 -20.60 -7.55 17.67
C GLN A 91 -19.26 -7.82 18.36
N ARG A 92 -18.51 -8.79 17.83
CA ARG A 92 -17.18 -9.12 18.33
C ARG A 92 -16.20 -7.98 18.04
N ARG A 93 -15.34 -7.69 18.99
CA ARG A 93 -14.41 -6.55 18.93
C ARG A 93 -13.07 -6.97 18.38
N ILE A 94 -12.63 -6.27 17.34
CA ILE A 94 -11.37 -6.51 16.67
C ILE A 94 -10.36 -5.42 17.02
N CYS A 95 -9.18 -5.83 17.45
CA CYS A 95 -8.04 -4.97 17.66
C CYS A 95 -7.08 -5.08 16.47
N PHE A 96 -7.07 -4.09 15.58
CA PHE A 96 -6.11 -4.07 14.47
C PHE A 96 -4.76 -3.57 14.98
N VAL A 97 -3.80 -4.48 15.11
CA VAL A 97 -2.50 -4.22 15.71
C VAL A 97 -1.58 -3.45 14.76
N GLY A 98 -1.60 -3.78 13.47
CA GLY A 98 -0.81 -3.03 12.51
C GLY A 98 -0.51 -3.75 11.20
N VAL A 99 0.24 -3.06 10.34
CA VAL A 99 0.70 -3.55 9.05
C VAL A 99 2.20 -3.78 9.11
N GLU A 100 2.66 -4.98 8.76
CA GLU A 100 4.07 -5.33 8.65
C GLU A 100 4.48 -5.38 7.18
N ASN A 101 5.56 -4.71 6.82
CA ASN A 101 6.12 -4.79 5.48
C ASN A 101 7.31 -5.76 5.45
N LYS A 102 7.12 -6.87 4.76
CA LYS A 102 8.15 -7.87 4.41
C LYS A 102 8.41 -7.92 2.91
N SER A 103 7.93 -6.93 2.16
CA SER A 103 8.23 -6.81 0.74
C SER A 103 9.64 -6.28 0.49
N ALA A 104 10.12 -6.45 -0.73
CA ALA A 104 11.41 -5.91 -1.16
C ALA A 104 11.39 -4.37 -1.37
N GLU A 105 10.22 -3.73 -1.24
CA GLU A 105 10.05 -2.30 -1.42
C GLU A 105 9.80 -1.58 -0.09
N GLU A 106 10.32 -0.38 0.00
CA GLU A 106 9.98 0.53 1.10
C GLU A 106 8.61 1.15 0.81
N ILE A 107 7.59 0.77 1.58
CA ILE A 107 6.22 1.25 1.39
C ILE A 107 5.93 2.59 2.09
N GLY A 108 6.88 3.12 2.88
CA GLY A 108 6.82 4.46 3.47
C GLY A 108 5.43 4.84 4.01
N ASP A 109 4.91 5.94 3.48
CA ASP A 109 3.61 6.52 3.88
C ASP A 109 2.41 5.62 3.52
N PHE A 110 2.56 4.69 2.56
CA PHE A 110 1.49 3.75 2.21
C PHE A 110 1.13 2.79 3.34
N LYS A 111 2.04 2.53 4.27
CA LYS A 111 1.74 1.69 5.44
C LYS A 111 0.56 2.23 6.24
N GLU A 112 0.54 3.54 6.46
CA GLU A 112 -0.56 4.20 7.16
C GLU A 112 -1.86 4.19 6.34
N GLN A 113 -1.77 4.44 5.03
CA GLN A 113 -2.94 4.40 4.14
C GLN A 113 -3.56 3.00 4.07
N ILE A 114 -2.73 1.94 4.03
CA ILE A 114 -3.18 0.54 4.06
C ILE A 114 -3.87 0.24 5.39
N TYR A 115 -3.30 0.68 6.52
CA TYR A 115 -3.94 0.55 7.82
C TYR A 115 -5.33 1.17 7.82
N GLN A 116 -5.44 2.44 7.43
CA GLN A 116 -6.70 3.17 7.39
C GLN A 116 -7.72 2.53 6.43
N ALA A 117 -7.27 2.03 5.28
CA ALA A 117 -8.15 1.37 4.33
C ALA A 117 -8.72 0.05 4.88
N ILE A 118 -7.91 -0.76 5.57
CA ILE A 118 -8.36 -2.00 6.22
C ILE A 118 -9.36 -1.69 7.34
N ASP A 119 -9.02 -0.75 8.23
CA ASP A 119 -9.86 -0.37 9.36
C ASP A 119 -11.22 0.18 8.91
N ALA A 120 -11.23 1.06 7.91
CA ALA A 120 -12.45 1.60 7.32
C ALA A 120 -13.35 0.50 6.74
N ARG A 121 -12.80 -0.48 6.01
CA ARG A 121 -13.57 -1.59 5.45
C ARG A 121 -14.16 -2.51 6.51
N ILE A 122 -13.42 -2.75 7.59
CA ILE A 122 -13.92 -3.53 8.73
C ILE A 122 -15.10 -2.81 9.37
N LEU A 123 -14.98 -1.50 9.63
CA LEU A 123 -16.04 -0.68 10.20
C LEU A 123 -17.29 -0.60 9.30
N GLU A 124 -17.10 -0.38 8.00
CA GLU A 124 -18.18 -0.34 7.01
C GLU A 124 -18.98 -1.65 6.94
N SER A 125 -18.33 -2.78 7.18
CA SER A 125 -18.98 -4.10 7.10
C SER A 125 -19.96 -4.39 8.21
N GLN A 126 -19.83 -3.73 9.34
CA GLN A 126 -20.60 -3.97 10.58
C GLN A 126 -20.51 -5.42 11.13
N VAL A 127 -19.62 -6.25 10.60
CA VAL A 127 -19.38 -7.62 11.11
C VAL A 127 -18.63 -7.58 12.43
N PHE A 128 -17.68 -6.65 12.53
CA PHE A 128 -16.87 -6.44 13.72
C PHE A 128 -16.97 -5.00 14.21
N GLN A 129 -16.75 -4.81 15.52
CA GLN A 129 -16.51 -3.51 16.10
C GLN A 129 -14.99 -3.27 16.24
N SER A 130 -14.42 -2.34 15.46
CA SER A 130 -13.00 -2.02 15.55
C SER A 130 -12.68 -1.20 16.80
N VAL A 131 -11.61 -1.55 17.49
CA VAL A 131 -11.03 -0.75 18.57
C VAL A 131 -10.18 0.36 17.99
N ASN A 132 -10.41 1.60 18.44
CA ASN A 132 -9.66 2.74 17.93
C ASN A 132 -8.15 2.57 18.15
N ARG A 133 -7.38 2.83 17.11
CA ARG A 133 -5.91 2.67 17.09
C ARG A 133 -5.22 3.39 18.25
N ARG A 134 -5.71 4.56 18.66
CA ARG A 134 -5.11 5.31 19.78
C ARG A 134 -5.13 4.53 21.09
N PHE A 135 -6.22 3.76 21.33
CA PHE A 135 -6.29 2.88 22.50
C PHE A 135 -5.32 1.69 22.34
N VAL A 136 -5.21 1.13 21.15
CA VAL A 136 -4.25 0.05 20.86
C VAL A 136 -2.83 0.52 21.12
N ASP A 137 -2.44 1.68 20.58
CA ASP A 137 -1.11 2.26 20.76
C ASP A 137 -0.83 2.65 22.23
N ALA A 138 -1.85 3.11 22.97
CA ALA A 138 -1.74 3.38 24.39
C ALA A 138 -1.54 2.08 25.18
N GLY A 139 -2.36 1.07 24.94
CA GLY A 139 -2.25 -0.23 25.62
C GLY A 139 -0.91 -0.92 25.36
N LEU A 140 -0.37 -0.87 24.14
CA LEU A 140 0.97 -1.38 23.83
C LEU A 140 2.06 -0.64 24.60
N ARG A 141 1.97 0.69 24.73
CA ARG A 141 2.94 1.49 25.49
C ARG A 141 2.87 1.21 26.99
N ASP A 142 1.66 1.14 27.53
CA ASP A 142 1.44 0.92 28.97
C ASP A 142 1.88 -0.47 29.40
N THR A 143 1.63 -1.49 28.59
CA THR A 143 2.08 -2.86 28.82
C THR A 143 3.56 -3.07 28.43
N ARG A 144 4.20 -2.09 27.75
CA ARG A 144 5.55 -2.19 27.19
C ARG A 144 5.74 -3.36 26.23
N LEU A 145 4.66 -3.78 25.57
CA LEU A 145 4.67 -4.84 24.58
C LEU A 145 4.79 -4.26 23.17
N ARG A 146 5.50 -4.98 22.31
CA ARG A 146 5.54 -4.69 20.88
C ARG A 146 4.50 -5.53 20.16
N PRO A 147 4.01 -5.09 18.98
CA PRO A 147 3.05 -5.85 18.17
C PRO A 147 3.42 -7.31 17.96
N ASP A 148 4.68 -7.61 17.67
CA ASP A 148 5.21 -8.96 17.45
C ASP A 148 5.15 -9.85 18.69
N GLN A 149 5.24 -9.26 19.88
CA GLN A 149 5.20 -9.99 21.15
C GLN A 149 3.79 -10.46 21.54
N LEU A 150 2.73 -9.83 20.99
CA LEU A 150 1.35 -10.25 21.25
C LEU A 150 1.02 -11.63 20.68
N LEU A 151 1.87 -12.18 19.79
CA LEU A 151 1.74 -13.57 19.32
C LEU A 151 2.09 -14.60 20.39
N VAL A 152 2.73 -14.19 21.50
CA VAL A 152 2.98 -15.04 22.66
C VAL A 152 1.72 -15.06 23.53
N PRO A 153 1.13 -16.22 23.84
CA PRO A 153 -0.17 -16.31 24.54
C PRO A 153 -0.24 -15.58 25.87
N GLU A 154 0.85 -15.55 26.62
CA GLU A 154 0.94 -14.85 27.91
C GLU A 154 0.89 -13.33 27.72
N HIS A 155 1.62 -12.80 26.75
CA HIS A 155 1.61 -11.37 26.45
C HIS A 155 0.27 -10.95 25.85
N MET A 156 -0.35 -11.78 25.01
CA MET A 156 -1.67 -11.54 24.46
C MET A 156 -2.73 -11.41 25.57
N ARG A 157 -2.71 -12.32 26.56
CA ARG A 157 -3.61 -12.26 27.74
C ARG A 157 -3.37 -11.02 28.57
N THR A 158 -2.11 -10.66 28.83
CA THR A 158 -1.72 -9.45 29.55
C THR A 158 -2.26 -8.20 28.87
N PHE A 159 -2.07 -8.11 27.56
CA PHE A 159 -2.57 -7.00 26.77
C PHE A 159 -4.11 -6.94 26.77
N ALA A 160 -4.77 -8.07 26.57
CA ALA A 160 -6.24 -8.15 26.57
C ALA A 160 -6.84 -7.72 27.92
N ALA A 161 -6.27 -8.21 29.03
CA ALA A 161 -6.69 -7.80 30.37
C ALA A 161 -6.51 -6.30 30.62
N HIS A 162 -5.42 -5.72 30.13
CA HIS A 162 -5.18 -4.27 30.22
C HIS A 162 -6.22 -3.49 29.40
N MET A 163 -6.51 -3.91 28.18
CA MET A 163 -7.53 -3.28 27.33
C MET A 163 -8.93 -3.37 27.95
N GLU A 164 -9.28 -4.50 28.57
CA GLU A 164 -10.53 -4.68 29.28
C GLU A 164 -10.65 -3.72 30.48
N GLN A 165 -9.59 -3.55 31.27
CA GLN A 165 -9.55 -2.57 32.38
C GLN A 165 -9.77 -1.13 31.91
N GLN A 166 -9.36 -0.82 30.68
CA GLN A 166 -9.61 0.48 30.06
C GLN A 166 -11.01 0.60 29.41
N GLY A 167 -11.88 -0.39 29.60
CA GLY A 167 -13.21 -0.42 28.98
C GLY A 167 -13.20 -0.72 27.48
N GLN A 168 -12.11 -1.25 26.98
CA GLN A 168 -11.94 -1.64 25.58
C GLN A 168 -11.66 -3.15 25.44
N PRO A 169 -12.61 -4.05 25.86
CA PRO A 169 -12.39 -5.49 25.69
C PRO A 169 -12.17 -5.84 24.24
N ILE A 170 -11.36 -6.87 23.97
CA ILE A 170 -11.02 -7.33 22.64
C ILE A 170 -11.25 -8.83 22.52
N ASP A 171 -11.88 -9.25 21.41
CA ASP A 171 -12.11 -10.66 21.08
C ASP A 171 -11.06 -11.19 20.09
N TYR A 172 -10.63 -10.32 19.19
CA TYR A 172 -9.69 -10.67 18.13
C TYR A 172 -8.53 -9.67 18.00
N LEU A 173 -7.35 -10.20 17.67
CA LEU A 173 -6.21 -9.43 17.16
C LEU A 173 -6.13 -9.61 15.65
N LEU A 174 -5.99 -8.53 14.91
CA LEU A 174 -5.78 -8.54 13.46
C LEU A 174 -4.37 -8.04 13.13
N TYR A 175 -3.68 -8.79 12.30
CA TYR A 175 -2.39 -8.44 11.71
C TYR A 175 -2.51 -8.40 10.18
N ALA A 176 -1.83 -7.46 9.58
CA ALA A 176 -1.67 -7.40 8.13
C ALA A 176 -0.18 -7.50 7.78
N THR A 177 0.16 -8.37 6.83
CA THR A 177 1.54 -8.53 6.35
C THR A 177 1.57 -8.40 4.84
N ILE A 178 2.48 -7.58 4.33
CA ILE A 178 2.73 -7.42 2.90
C ILE A 178 4.05 -8.10 2.57
N THR A 179 4.01 -8.98 1.58
CA THR A 179 5.19 -9.63 1.01
C THR A 179 5.26 -9.38 -0.49
N SER A 180 6.45 -9.53 -1.09
CA SER A 180 6.58 -9.51 -2.54
C SER A 180 7.61 -10.52 -3.03
N GLY A 181 7.32 -11.10 -4.22
CA GLY A 181 8.25 -11.92 -5.01
C GLY A 181 8.61 -11.19 -6.30
N THR A 182 9.79 -11.46 -6.86
CA THR A 182 10.21 -10.89 -8.15
C THR A 182 10.70 -11.99 -9.06
N THR A 183 10.07 -12.13 -10.23
CA THR A 183 10.49 -13.00 -11.32
C THR A 183 11.06 -12.13 -12.43
N ARG A 184 12.20 -12.51 -12.99
CA ARG A 184 12.88 -11.78 -14.06
C ARG A 184 13.02 -12.64 -15.30
N GLU A 185 12.74 -12.02 -16.44
CA GLU A 185 12.99 -12.60 -17.74
C GLU A 185 13.65 -11.56 -18.63
N ASN A 186 14.88 -11.81 -19.06
CA ASN A 186 15.70 -10.87 -19.83
C ASN A 186 15.85 -9.51 -19.11
N ARG A 187 15.21 -8.46 -19.66
CA ARG A 187 15.21 -7.09 -19.11
C ARG A 187 13.88 -6.71 -18.45
N ASP A 188 12.88 -7.55 -18.61
CA ASP A 188 11.57 -7.35 -18.03
C ASP A 188 11.49 -8.12 -16.71
N TYR A 189 10.67 -7.65 -15.79
CA TYR A 189 10.42 -8.38 -14.54
C TYR A 189 8.98 -8.21 -14.10
N GLN A 190 8.50 -9.21 -13.42
CA GLN A 190 7.20 -9.22 -12.75
C GLN A 190 7.42 -9.20 -11.26
N ARG A 191 6.64 -8.42 -10.56
CA ARG A 191 6.59 -8.43 -9.11
C ARG A 191 5.20 -8.82 -8.62
N ASP A 192 5.15 -9.86 -7.83
CA ASP A 192 3.94 -10.37 -7.22
C ASP A 192 3.87 -9.85 -5.79
N TYR A 193 2.76 -9.20 -5.45
CA TYR A 193 2.48 -8.68 -4.13
C TYR A 193 1.41 -9.52 -3.47
N VAL A 194 1.61 -9.86 -2.21
CA VAL A 194 0.63 -10.57 -1.40
C VAL A 194 0.36 -9.79 -0.13
N LEU A 195 -0.91 -9.46 0.09
CA LEU A 195 -1.40 -8.97 1.37
C LEU A 195 -2.05 -10.11 2.11
N THR A 196 -1.54 -10.41 3.29
CA THR A 196 -2.07 -11.42 4.19
C THR A 196 -2.68 -10.76 5.42
N LEU A 197 -3.92 -11.13 5.76
CA LEU A 197 -4.60 -10.79 7.00
C LEU A 197 -4.64 -12.03 7.90
N GLU A 198 -4.18 -11.88 9.13
CA GLU A 198 -4.21 -12.92 10.16
C GLU A 198 -5.06 -12.44 11.32
N LEU A 199 -6.19 -13.13 11.57
CA LEU A 199 -7.11 -12.85 12.65
C LEU A 199 -6.95 -13.92 13.74
N ILE A 200 -6.61 -13.51 14.95
CA ILE A 200 -6.33 -14.39 16.08
C ILE A 200 -7.38 -14.17 17.16
N GLU A 201 -8.07 -15.23 17.56
CA GLU A 201 -9.02 -15.19 18.67
C GLU A 201 -8.26 -15.17 20.01
N VAL A 202 -8.49 -14.14 20.81
CA VAL A 202 -7.75 -13.92 22.07
C VAL A 202 -8.02 -15.02 23.10
N GLY A 203 -9.26 -15.52 23.16
CA GLY A 203 -9.67 -16.53 24.14
C GLY A 203 -9.06 -17.91 23.89
N THR A 204 -9.06 -18.35 22.65
CA THR A 204 -8.65 -19.72 22.24
C THR A 204 -7.24 -19.78 21.66
N GLY A 205 -6.75 -18.66 21.12
CA GLY A 205 -5.50 -18.60 20.35
C GLY A 205 -5.64 -19.22 18.95
N THR A 206 -6.84 -19.58 18.51
CA THR A 206 -7.08 -20.02 17.13
C THR A 206 -6.93 -18.85 16.16
N TYR A 207 -6.50 -19.12 14.94
CA TYR A 207 -6.33 -18.07 13.93
C TYR A 207 -6.98 -18.43 12.60
N ASP A 208 -7.43 -17.41 11.91
CA ASP A 208 -7.86 -17.45 10.52
C ASP A 208 -6.91 -16.60 9.67
N LYS A 209 -6.67 -17.05 8.45
CA LYS A 209 -5.73 -16.39 7.53
C LYS A 209 -6.35 -16.25 6.16
N GLN A 210 -6.36 -15.02 5.66
CA GLN A 210 -6.85 -14.69 4.31
C GLN A 210 -5.79 -13.90 3.56
N SER A 211 -5.66 -14.15 2.26
CA SER A 211 -4.70 -13.43 1.42
C SER A 211 -5.30 -13.01 0.08
N ALA A 212 -4.78 -11.90 -0.40
CA ALA A 212 -5.01 -11.40 -1.76
C ALA A 212 -3.67 -11.25 -2.47
N GLU A 213 -3.66 -11.46 -3.78
CA GLU A 213 -2.47 -11.44 -4.61
C GLU A 213 -2.68 -10.50 -5.81
N LEU A 214 -1.62 -9.78 -6.19
CA LEU A 214 -1.61 -8.91 -7.34
C LEU A 214 -0.24 -8.92 -8.00
N SER A 215 -0.22 -9.16 -9.31
CA SER A 215 1.01 -9.15 -10.11
C SER A 215 1.14 -7.85 -10.89
N LYS A 216 2.35 -7.26 -10.88
CA LYS A 216 2.70 -6.05 -11.62
C LYS A 216 3.88 -6.32 -12.55
N GLY A 217 3.65 -6.13 -13.86
CA GLY A 217 4.68 -6.29 -14.88
C GLY A 217 5.45 -4.98 -15.12
N TYR A 218 6.77 -5.09 -15.23
CA TYR A 218 7.68 -3.98 -15.50
C TYR A 218 8.43 -4.23 -16.80
N HIS A 219 8.19 -3.39 -17.80
CA HIS A 219 8.78 -3.49 -19.12
C HIS A 219 9.86 -2.43 -19.32
N HIS A 220 11.04 -2.86 -19.74
CA HIS A 220 12.17 -1.96 -19.95
C HIS A 220 12.00 -1.03 -21.15
N SER A 221 11.19 -1.41 -22.15
CA SER A 221 10.94 -0.60 -23.35
C SER A 221 9.46 -0.61 -23.75
N ARG A 222 9.05 0.42 -24.53
CA ARG A 222 7.71 0.46 -25.13
C ARG A 222 7.45 -0.71 -26.06
N LEU A 223 8.49 -1.23 -26.70
CA LEU A 223 8.40 -2.35 -27.63
C LEU A 223 8.14 -3.68 -26.90
N SER A 224 8.79 -3.91 -25.77
CA SER A 224 8.54 -5.11 -24.94
C SER A 224 7.11 -5.08 -24.37
N ARG A 225 6.63 -3.92 -23.93
CA ARG A 225 5.24 -3.74 -23.49
C ARG A 225 4.25 -4.06 -24.62
N TRP A 226 4.51 -3.57 -25.85
CA TRP A 226 3.64 -3.82 -27.01
C TRP A 226 3.59 -5.32 -27.36
N ARG A 227 4.73 -6.03 -27.29
CA ARG A 227 4.77 -7.48 -27.48
C ARG A 227 4.01 -8.26 -26.42
N ALA A 228 4.11 -7.85 -25.15
CA ALA A 228 3.40 -8.50 -24.05
C ALA A 228 1.87 -8.35 -24.15
N THR A 229 1.38 -7.25 -24.76
CA THR A 229 -0.06 -6.98 -24.91
C THR A 229 -0.63 -7.43 -26.24
N ASN A 230 0.20 -7.84 -27.21
CA ASN A 230 -0.25 -8.20 -28.55
C ASN A 230 0.00 -9.69 -28.83
N PRO A 231 -1.01 -10.57 -28.75
CA PRO A 231 -0.84 -12.03 -28.92
C PRO A 231 -0.36 -12.45 -30.30
N LEU A 232 -0.41 -11.55 -31.31
CA LEU A 232 0.04 -11.81 -32.67
C LEU A 232 1.53 -11.43 -32.90
N ALA A 233 2.23 -10.94 -31.89
CA ALA A 233 3.61 -10.52 -31.97
C ALA A 233 4.63 -11.52 -31.36
N GLN A 234 4.12 -12.71 -30.99
CA GLN A 234 4.94 -13.83 -30.50
C GLN A 234 5.38 -14.75 -31.63
#